data_b0216ea4316fc2bdd4396f3fec7e0e39
#
_entry.id   b0216ea4316fc2bdd4396f3fec7e0e39
#
_cell.length_a   1.000
_cell.length_b   1.000
_cell.length_c   1.000
_cell.angle_alpha   90.00
_cell.angle_beta   90.00
_cell.angle_gamma   90.00
#
_symmetry.space_group_name_H-M   'P 1'
#
loop_
_entity.id
_entity.type
_entity.pdbx_description
1 polymer ?
#
loop_
_entity_poly.entity_id
_entity_poly.type
_entity_poly.pdbx_seq_one_letter_code
_entity_poly.pdbx_strand_id
1 'polypeptide(L)'
;ALSPAYVSVTCGASGSTPQFTREISAYVQEHGVTALSHLTCVGDTRDQIAAVLDGLAQAGIRSVLALRGDLPEGMSFPGEEHFRYAAELIAAIRSRGAFCVGAACYPEGHPESPDRDTDLDYLRRKQDAGADFLTTQMVFDNDILYRFLYRALARGIHIPVTAGIMPVVNARQIRRIVKLSNATLPQRFLAILDRFADDPASMEKAGIAYATDQIIDMVANGVNRIHLYTMNRPRVAAAIFANLGPILRHGC
;
A
#
# COMPACT_ATOMS: atom_id res chain seq x y z
N ALA A 1 18.20 -15.07 -3.56
CA ALA A 1 17.72 -13.70 -3.78
C ALA A 1 16.21 -13.71 -3.75
N LEU A 2 15.57 -12.69 -3.18
CA LEU A 2 14.14 -12.47 -3.29
C LEU A 2 13.85 -12.01 -4.72
N SER A 3 12.78 -12.54 -5.33
CA SER A 3 12.35 -12.13 -6.68
C SER A 3 10.92 -11.58 -6.57
N PRO A 4 10.72 -10.38 -6.01
CA PRO A 4 9.41 -9.78 -5.92
C PRO A 4 8.92 -9.39 -7.32
N ALA A 5 7.60 -9.43 -7.53
CA ALA A 5 6.99 -8.96 -8.78
C ALA A 5 7.21 -7.45 -8.99
N TYR A 6 7.28 -6.70 -7.89
CA TYR A 6 7.60 -5.27 -7.89
C TYR A 6 8.13 -4.81 -6.52
N VAL A 7 8.77 -3.66 -6.49
CA VAL A 7 9.12 -2.93 -5.27
C VAL A 7 8.43 -1.58 -5.29
N SER A 8 7.65 -1.26 -4.27
CA SER A 8 7.04 0.07 -4.13
C SER A 8 7.98 1.05 -3.44
N VAL A 9 8.02 2.25 -3.97
CA VAL A 9 8.87 3.35 -3.48
C VAL A 9 8.00 4.49 -3.01
N THR A 10 8.04 4.74 -1.71
CA THR A 10 7.16 5.71 -1.03
C THR A 10 7.55 7.15 -1.37
N CYS A 11 6.56 8.03 -1.52
CA CYS A 11 6.73 9.48 -1.66
C CYS A 11 6.17 10.20 -0.43
N GLY A 12 6.86 11.24 0.04
CA GLY A 12 6.39 12.12 1.10
C GLY A 12 6.50 11.59 2.53
N ALA A 13 6.77 10.31 2.73
CA ALA A 13 6.96 9.75 4.06
C ALA A 13 8.33 10.19 4.62
N SER A 14 8.32 10.75 5.84
CA SER A 14 9.54 11.12 6.58
C SER A 14 10.46 12.11 5.85
N GLY A 15 9.88 13.01 5.02
CA GLY A 15 10.65 14.05 4.32
C GLY A 15 11.28 13.61 2.98
N SER A 16 10.88 12.46 2.43
CA SER A 16 11.28 12.09 1.07
C SER A 16 10.65 13.04 0.06
N THR A 17 11.47 13.58 -0.85
CA THR A 17 11.01 14.45 -1.93
C THR A 17 10.63 13.60 -3.16
N PRO A 18 9.79 14.12 -4.09
CA PRO A 18 9.52 13.45 -5.36
C PRO A 18 10.79 13.06 -6.13
N GLN A 19 11.85 13.85 -6.01
CA GLN A 19 13.14 13.56 -6.63
C GLN A 19 13.77 12.27 -6.09
N PHE A 20 13.84 12.08 -4.77
CA PHE A 20 14.37 10.84 -4.18
C PHE A 20 13.52 9.63 -4.53
N THR A 21 12.19 9.78 -4.56
CA THR A 21 11.29 8.71 -5.00
C THR A 21 11.62 8.27 -6.41
N ARG A 22 11.87 9.21 -7.34
CA ARG A 22 12.26 8.91 -8.72
C ARG A 22 13.62 8.22 -8.80
N GLU A 23 14.64 8.74 -8.11
CA GLU A 23 15.98 8.16 -8.10
C GLU A 23 16.00 6.72 -7.58
N ILE A 24 15.30 6.44 -6.46
CA ILE A 24 15.19 5.10 -5.91
C ILE A 24 14.39 4.20 -6.85
N SER A 25 13.30 4.70 -7.45
CA SER A 25 12.51 3.93 -8.41
C SER A 25 13.31 3.58 -9.66
N ALA A 26 14.13 4.50 -10.18
CA ALA A 26 15.03 4.25 -11.29
C ALA A 26 16.08 3.19 -10.93
N TYR A 27 16.69 3.30 -9.75
CA TYR A 27 17.63 2.29 -9.27
C TYR A 27 17.00 0.89 -9.20
N VAL A 28 15.77 0.77 -8.66
CA VAL A 28 15.04 -0.51 -8.61
C VAL A 28 14.80 -1.07 -10.01
N GLN A 29 14.36 -0.21 -10.93
CA GLN A 29 14.09 -0.58 -12.34
C GLN A 29 15.35 -1.05 -13.06
N GLU A 30 16.47 -0.35 -12.89
CA GLU A 30 17.79 -0.70 -13.48
C GLU A 30 18.32 -2.04 -12.98
N HIS A 31 17.90 -2.48 -11.76
CA HIS A 31 18.26 -3.78 -11.21
C HIS A 31 17.27 -4.90 -11.59
N GLY A 32 16.45 -4.68 -12.60
CA GLY A 32 15.58 -5.71 -13.19
C GLY A 32 14.32 -6.03 -12.38
N VAL A 33 13.94 -5.15 -11.43
CA VAL A 33 12.68 -5.28 -10.67
C VAL A 33 11.74 -4.14 -11.04
N THR A 34 10.47 -4.44 -11.28
CA THR A 34 9.47 -3.41 -11.55
C THR A 34 9.36 -2.44 -10.38
N ALA A 35 9.59 -1.15 -10.62
CA ALA A 35 9.37 -0.11 -9.63
C ALA A 35 7.91 0.38 -9.67
N LEU A 36 7.22 0.32 -8.54
CA LEU A 36 5.92 0.95 -8.32
C LEU A 36 6.16 2.27 -7.58
N SER A 37 6.23 3.38 -8.32
CA SER A 37 6.50 4.69 -7.74
C SER A 37 5.24 5.27 -7.11
N HIS A 38 5.29 5.67 -5.84
CA HIS A 38 4.19 6.41 -5.22
C HIS A 38 4.17 7.85 -5.75
N LEU A 39 2.98 8.36 -6.02
CA LEU A 39 2.74 9.72 -6.43
C LEU A 39 1.56 10.30 -5.64
N THR A 40 1.80 11.35 -4.89
CA THR A 40 0.78 12.06 -4.11
C THR A 40 0.36 13.32 -4.84
N CYS A 41 -0.92 13.70 -4.76
CA CYS A 41 -1.41 14.91 -5.42
C CYS A 41 -1.55 16.11 -4.49
N VAL A 42 -1.48 15.90 -3.19
CA VAL A 42 -1.50 17.00 -2.21
C VAL A 42 -0.14 17.68 -2.16
N GLY A 43 -0.13 18.99 -2.25
CA GLY A 43 1.08 19.82 -2.16
C GLY A 43 1.73 20.18 -3.49
N ASP A 44 1.48 19.42 -4.57
CA ASP A 44 2.02 19.71 -5.91
C ASP A 44 0.92 20.20 -6.85
N THR A 45 1.25 21.17 -7.71
CA THR A 45 0.35 21.63 -8.76
C THR A 45 0.21 20.58 -9.87
N ARG A 46 -0.84 20.72 -10.70
CA ARG A 46 -1.06 19.86 -11.88
C ARG A 46 0.15 19.84 -12.80
N ASP A 47 0.83 20.97 -13.00
CA ASP A 47 2.01 21.08 -13.84
C ASP A 47 3.24 20.38 -13.21
N GLN A 48 3.39 20.49 -11.88
CA GLN A 48 4.45 19.77 -11.16
C GLN A 48 4.24 18.26 -11.24
N ILE A 49 3.01 17.78 -11.02
CA ILE A 49 2.64 16.37 -11.20
C ILE A 49 2.93 15.91 -12.63
N ALA A 50 2.61 16.74 -13.65
CA ALA A 50 2.90 16.45 -15.03
C ALA A 50 4.40 16.27 -15.27
N ALA A 51 5.23 17.17 -14.76
CA ALA A 51 6.69 17.08 -14.86
C ALA A 51 7.26 15.83 -14.15
N VAL A 52 6.69 15.45 -12.99
CA VAL A 52 7.08 14.21 -12.28
C VAL A 52 6.77 12.99 -13.15
N LEU A 53 5.57 12.91 -13.74
CA LEU A 53 5.18 11.80 -14.62
C LEU A 53 6.07 11.70 -15.86
N ASP A 54 6.44 12.83 -16.48
CA ASP A 54 7.37 12.87 -17.60
C ASP A 54 8.76 12.35 -17.19
N GLY A 55 9.23 12.75 -15.99
CA GLY A 55 10.49 12.26 -15.44
C GLY A 55 10.48 10.76 -15.14
N LEU A 56 9.37 10.22 -14.61
CA LEU A 56 9.20 8.79 -14.41
C LEU A 56 9.21 8.04 -15.75
N ALA A 57 8.47 8.56 -16.73
CA ALA A 57 8.42 7.98 -18.07
C ALA A 57 9.80 7.94 -18.77
N GLN A 58 10.59 9.00 -18.64
CA GLN A 58 11.97 9.09 -19.17
C GLN A 58 12.90 8.08 -18.48
N ALA A 59 12.71 7.82 -17.19
CA ALA A 59 13.43 6.80 -16.43
C ALA A 59 12.92 5.36 -16.68
N GLY A 60 12.01 5.14 -17.65
CA GLY A 60 11.45 3.82 -17.94
C GLY A 60 10.44 3.30 -16.90
N ILE A 61 10.05 4.11 -15.94
CA ILE A 61 9.11 3.74 -14.89
C ILE A 61 7.68 3.91 -15.43
N ARG A 62 6.90 2.82 -15.42
CA ARG A 62 5.54 2.78 -15.97
C ARG A 62 4.48 2.34 -14.95
N SER A 63 4.87 2.10 -13.69
CA SER A 63 3.93 1.71 -12.65
C SER A 63 3.89 2.78 -11.55
N VAL A 64 2.71 3.30 -11.27
CA VAL A 64 2.48 4.39 -10.32
C VAL A 64 1.38 4.01 -9.34
N LEU A 65 1.61 4.20 -8.05
CA LEU A 65 0.56 4.15 -7.02
C LEU A 65 0.06 5.59 -6.79
N ALA A 66 -1.11 5.89 -7.31
CA ALA A 66 -1.73 7.21 -7.22
C ALA A 66 -2.43 7.39 -5.87
N LEU A 67 -1.98 8.36 -5.11
CA LEU A 67 -2.43 8.65 -3.75
C LEU A 67 -2.88 10.12 -3.65
N ARG A 68 -3.78 10.40 -2.73
CA ARG A 68 -4.05 11.80 -2.37
C ARG A 68 -2.85 12.39 -1.62
N GLY A 69 -2.33 11.66 -0.69
CA GLY A 69 -1.42 12.14 0.35
C GLY A 69 -2.17 12.70 1.55
N ASP A 70 -1.45 12.88 2.65
CA ASP A 70 -1.99 13.49 3.87
C ASP A 70 -1.95 15.01 3.76
N LEU A 71 -3.03 15.67 4.16
CA LEU A 71 -3.03 17.14 4.27
C LEU A 71 -2.14 17.54 5.45
N PRO A 72 -1.15 18.40 5.25
CA PRO A 72 -0.38 18.97 6.36
C PRO A 72 -1.31 19.65 7.37
N GLU A 73 -0.95 19.57 8.65
CA GLU A 73 -1.72 20.17 9.73
C GLU A 73 -1.89 21.68 9.49
N GLY A 74 -3.13 22.17 9.55
CA GLY A 74 -3.48 23.56 9.28
C GLY A 74 -3.62 23.94 7.81
N MET A 75 -3.38 23.04 6.87
CA MET A 75 -3.59 23.31 5.46
C MET A 75 -5.06 23.05 5.08
N SER A 76 -5.69 24.04 4.43
CA SER A 76 -6.98 23.85 3.77
C SER A 76 -6.84 23.02 2.50
N PHE A 77 -7.94 22.46 1.99
CA PHE A 77 -7.93 21.78 0.71
C PHE A 77 -7.34 22.66 -0.40
N PRO A 78 -6.47 22.11 -1.26
CA PRO A 78 -5.80 22.86 -2.31
C PRO A 78 -6.79 23.48 -3.32
N GLY A 79 -6.37 24.57 -3.98
CA GLY A 79 -7.11 25.26 -5.02
C GLY A 79 -7.24 24.48 -6.32
N GLU A 80 -7.81 25.09 -7.36
CA GLU A 80 -8.11 24.45 -8.67
C GLU A 80 -6.83 24.04 -9.43
N GLU A 81 -5.71 24.66 -9.14
CA GLU A 81 -4.41 24.31 -9.73
C GLU A 81 -3.84 22.98 -9.23
N HIS A 82 -4.50 22.34 -8.26
CA HIS A 82 -4.11 21.05 -7.68
C HIS A 82 -5.13 19.96 -7.99
N PHE A 83 -4.75 18.70 -7.83
CA PHE A 83 -5.69 17.61 -7.70
C PHE A 83 -6.13 17.47 -6.25
N ARG A 84 -7.44 17.37 -6.03
CA ARG A 84 -8.01 17.26 -4.67
C ARG A 84 -8.07 15.81 -4.19
N TYR A 85 -8.29 14.88 -5.11
CA TYR A 85 -8.49 13.46 -4.80
C TYR A 85 -7.69 12.56 -5.73
N ALA A 86 -7.35 11.36 -5.24
CA ALA A 86 -6.63 10.37 -6.02
C ALA A 86 -7.34 9.98 -7.33
N ALA A 87 -8.68 10.02 -7.39
CA ALA A 87 -9.41 9.73 -8.63
C ALA A 87 -9.12 10.74 -9.74
N GLU A 88 -8.96 12.03 -9.41
CA GLU A 88 -8.57 13.05 -10.39
C GLU A 88 -7.13 12.83 -10.89
N LEU A 89 -6.22 12.48 -9.97
CA LEU A 89 -4.85 12.14 -10.32
C LEU A 89 -4.80 10.90 -11.23
N ILE A 90 -5.57 9.86 -10.94
CA ILE A 90 -5.66 8.65 -11.77
C ILE A 90 -6.11 9.00 -13.19
N ALA A 91 -7.18 9.80 -13.34
CA ALA A 91 -7.66 10.24 -14.65
C ALA A 91 -6.58 11.05 -15.42
N ALA A 92 -5.84 11.91 -14.73
CA ALA A 92 -4.76 12.68 -15.33
C ALA A 92 -3.58 11.78 -15.75
N ILE A 93 -3.21 10.77 -14.97
CA ILE A 93 -2.17 9.80 -15.36
C ILE A 93 -2.61 9.03 -16.61
N ARG A 94 -3.88 8.59 -16.66
CA ARG A 94 -4.43 7.86 -17.81
C ARG A 94 -4.41 8.68 -19.09
N SER A 95 -4.71 9.97 -19.04
CA SER A 95 -4.68 10.85 -20.20
C SER A 95 -3.28 11.03 -20.79
N ARG A 96 -2.21 10.74 -20.04
CA ARG A 96 -0.83 10.88 -20.48
C ARG A 96 -0.22 9.61 -21.11
N GLY A 97 -0.98 8.50 -21.18
CA GLY A 97 -0.54 7.29 -21.88
C GLY A 97 -0.34 6.06 -21.01
N ALA A 98 0.61 5.19 -21.38
CA ALA A 98 0.74 3.82 -20.91
C ALA A 98 1.39 3.72 -19.51
N PHE A 99 0.67 4.11 -18.46
CA PHE A 99 1.02 3.78 -17.09
C PHE A 99 0.10 2.67 -16.55
N CYS A 100 0.66 1.77 -15.76
CA CYS A 100 -0.09 0.91 -14.87
C CYS A 100 -0.35 1.68 -13.57
N VAL A 101 -1.63 1.90 -13.23
CA VAL A 101 -2.03 2.79 -12.15
C VAL A 101 -2.66 2.01 -11.01
N GLY A 102 -1.96 1.92 -9.89
CA GLY A 102 -2.52 1.43 -8.63
C GLY A 102 -3.18 2.55 -7.83
N ALA A 103 -4.11 2.18 -6.96
CA ALA A 103 -4.71 3.08 -5.98
C ALA A 103 -4.81 2.43 -4.60
N ALA A 104 -4.82 3.26 -3.54
CA ALA A 104 -5.02 2.75 -2.18
C ALA A 104 -6.49 2.46 -1.89
N CYS A 105 -6.74 1.41 -1.09
CA CYS A 105 -8.03 1.11 -0.50
C CYS A 105 -7.89 0.76 0.99
N TYR A 106 -8.98 0.90 1.73
CA TYR A 106 -9.00 0.79 3.19
C TYR A 106 -10.04 -0.27 3.61
N PRO A 107 -9.62 -1.49 3.97
CA PRO A 107 -10.55 -2.54 4.40
C PRO A 107 -11.42 -2.16 5.60
N GLU A 108 -10.92 -1.30 6.47
CA GLU A 108 -11.64 -0.79 7.64
C GLU A 108 -12.36 0.55 7.40
N GLY A 109 -12.22 1.12 6.19
CA GLY A 109 -12.71 2.44 5.80
C GLY A 109 -11.65 3.53 6.00
N HIS A 110 -11.64 4.51 5.11
CA HIS A 110 -10.75 5.66 5.24
C HIS A 110 -11.16 6.52 6.43
N PRO A 111 -10.21 7.01 7.26
CA PRO A 111 -10.54 7.81 8.46
C PRO A 111 -11.41 9.05 8.19
N GLU A 112 -11.27 9.65 7.02
CA GLU A 112 -12.03 10.84 6.61
C GLU A 112 -13.34 10.51 5.88
N SER A 113 -13.63 9.23 5.59
CA SER A 113 -14.91 8.86 5.00
C SER A 113 -16.02 8.86 6.05
N PRO A 114 -17.21 9.38 5.74
CA PRO A 114 -18.33 9.42 6.69
C PRO A 114 -18.72 8.02 7.18
N ASP A 115 -18.66 7.05 6.29
CA ASP A 115 -19.00 5.65 6.54
C ASP A 115 -18.30 4.74 5.51
N ARG A 116 -18.39 3.42 5.73
CA ARG A 116 -17.75 2.40 4.89
C ARG A 116 -18.39 2.26 3.51
N ASP A 117 -19.65 2.60 3.34
CA ASP A 117 -20.34 2.50 2.05
C ASP A 117 -19.94 3.65 1.14
N THR A 118 -19.87 4.86 1.69
CA THR A 118 -19.33 6.04 1.01
C THR A 118 -17.86 5.83 0.60
N ASP A 119 -17.05 5.18 1.45
CA ASP A 119 -15.65 4.87 1.11
C ASP A 119 -15.56 3.91 -0.10
N LEU A 120 -16.45 2.91 -0.18
CA LEU A 120 -16.55 2.03 -1.35
C LEU A 120 -17.00 2.77 -2.61
N ASP A 121 -17.89 3.76 -2.49
CA ASP A 121 -18.28 4.60 -3.64
C ASP A 121 -17.09 5.46 -4.13
N TYR A 122 -16.28 5.99 -3.22
CA TYR A 122 -15.04 6.67 -3.59
C TYR A 122 -14.03 5.71 -4.23
N LEU A 123 -13.95 4.47 -3.74
CA LEU A 123 -13.10 3.46 -4.32
C LEU A 123 -13.56 3.09 -5.74
N ARG A 124 -14.87 2.97 -5.97
CA ARG A 124 -15.42 2.77 -7.31
C ARG A 124 -15.05 3.89 -8.25
N ARG A 125 -15.11 5.14 -7.82
CA ARG A 125 -14.67 6.30 -8.64
C ARG A 125 -13.19 6.18 -9.05
N LYS A 126 -12.32 5.61 -8.22
CA LYS A 126 -10.92 5.36 -8.59
C LYS A 126 -10.82 4.30 -9.71
N GLN A 127 -11.61 3.23 -9.64
CA GLN A 127 -11.71 2.24 -10.71
C GLN A 127 -12.23 2.88 -12.00
N ASP A 128 -13.33 3.63 -11.92
CA ASP A 128 -13.96 4.28 -13.08
C ASP A 128 -13.04 5.36 -13.71
N ALA A 129 -12.17 5.98 -12.91
CA ALA A 129 -11.13 6.89 -13.37
C ALA A 129 -9.95 6.18 -14.06
N GLY A 130 -9.89 4.85 -14.00
CA GLY A 130 -8.92 4.04 -14.73
C GLY A 130 -7.82 3.41 -13.86
N ALA A 131 -8.03 3.20 -12.56
CA ALA A 131 -7.11 2.38 -11.77
C ALA A 131 -7.10 0.93 -12.28
N ASP A 132 -5.90 0.32 -12.37
CA ASP A 132 -5.72 -1.06 -12.81
C ASP A 132 -5.79 -2.05 -11.66
N PHE A 133 -5.38 -1.63 -10.46
CA PHE A 133 -5.40 -2.46 -9.27
C PHE A 133 -5.49 -1.60 -8.00
N LEU A 134 -5.81 -2.26 -6.90
CA LEU A 134 -5.85 -1.66 -5.57
C LEU A 134 -4.78 -2.29 -4.66
N THR A 135 -4.21 -1.47 -3.78
CA THR A 135 -3.38 -1.96 -2.67
C THR A 135 -4.06 -1.55 -1.36
N THR A 136 -4.28 -2.51 -0.48
CA THR A 136 -4.94 -2.17 0.80
C THR A 136 -3.99 -1.46 1.74
N GLN A 137 -4.54 -0.65 2.63
CA GLN A 137 -3.89 -0.31 3.89
C GLN A 137 -3.54 -1.62 4.63
N MET A 138 -2.56 -1.58 5.53
CA MET A 138 -2.14 -2.76 6.28
C MET A 138 -3.31 -3.40 7.04
N VAL A 139 -3.39 -4.72 6.96
CA VAL A 139 -4.43 -5.53 7.59
C VAL A 139 -3.79 -6.46 8.61
N PHE A 140 -4.38 -6.53 9.82
CA PHE A 140 -3.94 -7.42 10.90
C PHE A 140 -4.96 -8.53 11.21
N ASP A 141 -6.16 -8.43 10.63
CA ASP A 141 -7.24 -9.41 10.75
C ASP A 141 -7.75 -9.76 9.35
N ASN A 142 -7.54 -11.02 8.94
CA ASN A 142 -7.91 -11.50 7.61
C ASN A 142 -9.43 -11.48 7.38
N ASP A 143 -10.23 -11.66 8.42
CA ASP A 143 -11.70 -11.57 8.32
C ASP A 143 -12.17 -10.18 7.89
N ILE A 144 -11.47 -9.13 8.31
CA ILE A 144 -11.74 -7.75 7.87
C ILE A 144 -11.48 -7.62 6.37
N LEU A 145 -10.36 -8.18 5.89
CA LEU A 145 -10.04 -8.19 4.46
C LEU A 145 -11.09 -8.94 3.65
N TYR A 146 -11.47 -10.15 4.08
CA TYR A 146 -12.44 -10.97 3.35
C TYR A 146 -13.80 -10.27 3.24
N ARG A 147 -14.32 -9.70 4.34
CA ARG A 147 -15.56 -8.91 4.32
C ARG A 147 -15.44 -7.69 3.40
N PHE A 148 -14.29 -7.01 3.39
CA PHE A 148 -14.04 -5.90 2.48
C PHE A 148 -14.10 -6.36 1.02
N LEU A 149 -13.44 -7.45 0.65
CA LEU A 149 -13.44 -7.98 -0.72
C LEU A 149 -14.85 -8.30 -1.22
N TYR A 150 -15.69 -8.95 -0.38
CA TYR A 150 -17.08 -9.21 -0.70
C TYR A 150 -17.89 -7.93 -0.90
N ARG A 151 -17.73 -6.95 -0.02
CA ARG A 151 -18.43 -5.66 -0.13
C ARG A 151 -17.98 -4.89 -1.36
N ALA A 152 -16.68 -4.87 -1.66
CA ALA A 152 -16.12 -4.24 -2.85
C ALA A 152 -16.69 -4.86 -4.13
N LEU A 153 -16.73 -6.19 -4.21
CA LEU A 153 -17.33 -6.90 -5.33
C LEU A 153 -18.82 -6.58 -5.50
N ALA A 154 -19.57 -6.56 -4.41
CA ALA A 154 -21.00 -6.21 -4.40
C ALA A 154 -21.26 -4.76 -4.87
N ARG A 155 -20.28 -3.85 -4.68
CA ARG A 155 -20.31 -2.45 -5.19
C ARG A 155 -19.81 -2.32 -6.63
N GLY A 156 -19.50 -3.44 -7.31
CA GLY A 156 -19.03 -3.45 -8.68
C GLY A 156 -17.57 -3.05 -8.84
N ILE A 157 -16.76 -3.25 -7.81
CA ILE A 157 -15.30 -3.07 -7.88
C ILE A 157 -14.72 -4.42 -8.28
N HIS A 158 -14.17 -4.50 -9.51
CA HIS A 158 -13.71 -5.74 -10.13
C HIS A 158 -12.21 -5.77 -10.40
N ILE A 159 -11.51 -4.66 -10.23
CA ILE A 159 -10.06 -4.61 -10.41
C ILE A 159 -9.35 -5.39 -9.28
N PRO A 160 -8.18 -5.99 -9.58
CA PRO A 160 -7.45 -6.79 -8.60
C PRO A 160 -7.13 -6.01 -7.32
N VAL A 161 -7.23 -6.70 -6.18
CA VAL A 161 -6.83 -6.17 -4.87
C VAL A 161 -5.58 -6.88 -4.39
N THR A 162 -4.56 -6.12 -4.03
CA THR A 162 -3.32 -6.60 -3.39
C THR A 162 -3.41 -6.35 -1.89
N ALA A 163 -3.36 -7.41 -1.10
CA ALA A 163 -3.48 -7.34 0.36
C ALA A 163 -2.18 -6.82 1.00
N GLY A 164 -2.28 -5.75 1.75
CA GLY A 164 -1.16 -5.13 2.46
C GLY A 164 -0.91 -5.77 3.81
N ILE A 165 0.23 -6.42 3.97
CA ILE A 165 0.66 -7.07 5.22
C ILE A 165 1.87 -6.36 5.78
N MET A 166 1.84 -6.01 7.05
CA MET A 166 2.97 -5.41 7.74
C MET A 166 3.47 -6.32 8.87
N PRO A 167 4.67 -6.90 8.74
CA PRO A 167 5.29 -7.62 9.85
C PRO A 167 5.64 -6.65 10.98
N VAL A 168 5.06 -6.86 12.15
CA VAL A 168 5.30 -5.97 13.29
C VAL A 168 6.47 -6.49 14.11
N VAL A 169 7.58 -5.79 14.02
CA VAL A 169 8.83 -6.13 14.71
C VAL A 169 9.18 -5.14 15.83
N ASN A 170 8.28 -4.19 16.11
CA ASN A 170 8.46 -3.20 17.16
C ASN A 170 7.10 -2.76 17.73
N ALA A 171 6.86 -3.07 18.99
CA ALA A 171 5.59 -2.79 19.66
C ALA A 171 5.29 -1.28 19.80
N ARG A 172 6.31 -0.43 19.99
CA ARG A 172 6.10 1.03 20.09
C ARG A 172 5.72 1.63 18.73
N GLN A 173 6.37 1.19 17.67
CA GLN A 173 6.12 1.66 16.31
C GLN A 173 4.68 1.33 15.87
N ILE A 174 4.20 0.11 16.13
CA ILE A 174 2.85 -0.29 15.70
C ILE A 174 1.76 0.52 16.42
N ARG A 175 1.90 0.80 17.70
CA ARG A 175 0.91 1.62 18.44
C ARG A 175 0.74 3.02 17.82
N ARG A 176 1.83 3.61 17.28
CA ARG A 176 1.78 4.89 16.55
C ARG A 176 1.13 4.74 15.18
N ILE A 177 1.51 3.71 14.43
CA ILE A 177 1.01 3.46 13.06
C ILE A 177 -0.50 3.22 13.06
N VAL A 178 -1.01 2.41 13.98
CA VAL A 178 -2.44 2.11 14.12
C VAL A 178 -3.28 3.37 14.36
N LYS A 179 -2.77 4.32 15.16
CA LYS A 179 -3.45 5.62 15.37
C LYS A 179 -3.59 6.45 14.08
N LEU A 180 -2.66 6.29 13.14
CA LEU A 180 -2.64 7.04 11.88
C LEU A 180 -3.40 6.33 10.75
N SER A 181 -3.46 5.00 10.79
CA SER A 181 -3.99 4.19 9.69
C SER A 181 -5.44 3.73 9.89
N ASN A 182 -6.04 3.97 11.06
CA ASN A 182 -7.34 3.43 11.47
C ASN A 182 -7.39 1.88 11.43
N ALA A 183 -6.25 1.20 11.46
CA ALA A 183 -6.19 -0.26 11.46
C ALA A 183 -6.48 -0.82 12.85
N THR A 184 -7.23 -1.90 12.93
CA THR A 184 -7.56 -2.60 14.17
C THR A 184 -6.57 -3.74 14.41
N LEU A 185 -6.10 -3.86 15.66
CA LEU A 185 -5.31 -5.01 16.08
C LEU A 185 -6.21 -6.05 16.75
N PRO A 186 -6.28 -7.29 16.24
CA PRO A 186 -7.08 -8.34 16.85
C PRO A 186 -6.49 -8.78 18.20
N GLN A 187 -7.33 -9.30 19.09
CA GLN A 187 -6.95 -9.72 20.45
C GLN A 187 -5.77 -10.69 20.47
N ARG A 188 -5.74 -11.63 19.52
CA ARG A 188 -4.61 -12.55 19.35
C ARG A 188 -3.28 -11.80 19.18
N PHE A 189 -3.28 -10.72 18.39
CA PHE A 189 -2.07 -9.95 18.15
C PHE A 189 -1.74 -9.00 19.29
N LEU A 190 -2.73 -8.43 19.98
CA LEU A 190 -2.53 -7.63 21.20
C LEU A 190 -1.83 -8.45 22.28
N ALA A 191 -2.23 -9.70 22.48
CA ALA A 191 -1.57 -10.60 23.44
C ALA A 191 -0.07 -10.83 23.10
N ILE A 192 0.28 -10.94 21.81
CA ILE A 192 1.67 -11.03 21.35
C ILE A 192 2.44 -9.74 21.67
N LEU A 193 1.83 -8.59 21.36
CA LEU A 193 2.44 -7.29 21.64
C LEU A 193 2.70 -7.09 23.14
N ASP A 194 1.73 -7.41 23.98
CA ASP A 194 1.84 -7.24 25.42
C ASP A 194 2.89 -8.19 26.02
N ARG A 195 3.00 -9.42 25.49
CA ARG A 195 3.95 -10.41 25.98
C ARG A 195 5.38 -10.10 25.59
N PHE A 196 5.63 -9.55 24.40
CA PHE A 196 6.97 -9.39 23.84
C PHE A 196 7.40 -7.93 23.64
N ALA A 197 6.64 -6.95 24.16
CA ALA A 197 6.91 -5.53 23.95
C ALA A 197 8.33 -5.09 24.37
N ASP A 198 8.83 -5.67 25.44
CA ASP A 198 10.12 -5.31 26.04
C ASP A 198 11.28 -6.26 25.61
N ASP A 199 11.00 -7.27 24.78
CA ASP A 199 12.00 -8.14 24.17
C ASP A 199 12.00 -7.99 22.63
N PRO A 200 12.87 -7.14 22.07
CA PRO A 200 12.91 -6.88 20.63
C PRO A 200 13.19 -8.12 19.77
N ALA A 201 13.97 -9.07 20.27
CA ALA A 201 14.32 -10.29 19.54
C ALA A 201 13.10 -11.23 19.43
N SER A 202 12.40 -11.43 20.53
CA SER A 202 11.16 -12.22 20.56
C SER A 202 10.04 -11.52 19.79
N MET A 203 9.93 -10.19 19.88
CA MET A 203 8.93 -9.41 19.13
C MET A 203 9.14 -9.53 17.61
N GLU A 204 10.39 -9.46 17.13
CA GLU A 204 10.69 -9.63 15.70
C GLU A 204 10.27 -11.02 15.21
N LYS A 205 10.62 -12.07 15.96
CA LYS A 205 10.24 -13.46 15.60
C LYS A 205 8.73 -13.68 15.62
N ALA A 206 8.05 -13.19 16.67
CA ALA A 206 6.60 -13.30 16.79
C ALA A 206 5.87 -12.54 15.69
N GLY A 207 6.34 -11.33 15.33
CA GLY A 207 5.78 -10.53 14.24
C GLY A 207 5.98 -11.18 12.87
N ILE A 208 7.13 -11.78 12.61
CA ILE A 208 7.39 -12.57 11.39
C ILE A 208 6.45 -13.77 11.33
N ALA A 209 6.31 -14.52 12.42
CA ALA A 209 5.44 -15.69 12.50
C ALA A 209 3.97 -15.30 12.26
N TYR A 210 3.50 -14.22 12.88
CA TYR A 210 2.14 -13.73 12.70
C TYR A 210 1.85 -13.31 11.25
N ALA A 211 2.72 -12.52 10.64
CA ALA A 211 2.58 -12.11 9.25
C ALA A 211 2.64 -13.30 8.27
N THR A 212 3.48 -14.29 8.57
CA THR A 212 3.57 -15.52 7.79
C THR A 212 2.24 -16.31 7.86
N ASP A 213 1.69 -16.50 9.06
CA ASP A 213 0.41 -17.17 9.30
C ASP A 213 -0.74 -16.46 8.56
N GLN A 214 -0.81 -15.12 8.62
CA GLN A 214 -1.78 -14.34 7.86
C GLN A 214 -1.68 -14.60 6.35
N ILE A 215 -0.47 -14.60 5.80
CA ILE A 215 -0.26 -14.83 4.36
C ILE A 215 -0.66 -16.25 3.97
N ILE A 216 -0.33 -17.25 4.78
CA ILE A 216 -0.74 -18.65 4.54
C ILE A 216 -2.26 -18.76 4.47
N ASP A 217 -2.97 -18.18 5.43
CA ASP A 217 -4.42 -18.18 5.46
C ASP A 217 -5.01 -17.46 4.24
N MET A 218 -4.46 -16.30 3.86
CA MET A 218 -4.88 -15.56 2.66
C MET A 218 -4.73 -16.40 1.39
N VAL A 219 -3.57 -17.04 1.19
CA VAL A 219 -3.32 -17.88 0.02
C VAL A 219 -4.26 -19.09 -0.01
N ALA A 220 -4.50 -19.73 1.14
CA ALA A 220 -5.44 -20.84 1.26
C ALA A 220 -6.88 -20.43 0.91
N ASN A 221 -7.25 -19.17 1.11
CA ASN A 221 -8.55 -18.58 0.78
C ASN A 221 -8.58 -17.86 -0.59
N GLY A 222 -7.58 -18.09 -1.45
CA GLY A 222 -7.56 -17.56 -2.82
C GLY A 222 -7.07 -16.11 -2.96
N VAL A 223 -6.58 -15.48 -1.89
CA VAL A 223 -5.97 -14.15 -1.94
C VAL A 223 -4.47 -14.28 -2.20
N ASN A 224 -4.09 -14.30 -3.48
CA ASN A 224 -2.72 -14.61 -3.93
C ASN A 224 -1.86 -13.36 -4.20
N ARG A 225 -2.44 -12.16 -4.09
CA ARG A 225 -1.72 -10.90 -4.30
C ARG A 225 -1.42 -10.25 -2.96
N ILE A 226 -0.15 -10.34 -2.54
CA ILE A 226 0.30 -9.83 -1.24
C ILE A 226 1.31 -8.70 -1.46
N HIS A 227 1.09 -7.58 -0.79
CA HIS A 227 2.03 -6.48 -0.66
C HIS A 227 2.62 -6.47 0.75
N LEU A 228 3.94 -6.68 0.86
CA LEU A 228 4.61 -6.70 2.14
C LEU A 228 5.22 -5.32 2.47
N TYR A 229 4.71 -4.68 3.51
CA TYR A 229 5.27 -3.43 4.04
C TYR A 229 6.55 -3.71 4.83
N THR A 230 7.69 -3.63 4.17
CA THR A 230 8.97 -4.07 4.75
C THR A 230 9.59 -3.07 5.71
N MET A 231 9.19 -1.81 5.67
CA MET A 231 9.75 -0.71 6.47
C MET A 231 11.29 -0.65 6.38
N ASN A 232 11.84 -0.86 5.17
CA ASN A 232 13.27 -0.94 4.88
C ASN A 232 14.01 -2.00 5.72
N ARG A 233 13.34 -3.13 6.04
CA ARG A 233 13.93 -4.25 6.79
C ARG A 233 14.04 -5.50 5.90
N PRO A 234 15.05 -5.59 5.02
CA PRO A 234 15.16 -6.69 4.06
C PRO A 234 15.29 -8.05 4.73
N ARG A 235 15.88 -8.13 5.92
CA ARG A 235 15.98 -9.39 6.69
C ARG A 235 14.61 -9.94 7.10
N VAL A 236 13.69 -9.08 7.48
CA VAL A 236 12.32 -9.47 7.85
C VAL A 236 11.58 -10.03 6.64
N ALA A 237 11.67 -9.33 5.49
CA ALA A 237 11.11 -9.81 4.24
C ALA A 237 11.71 -11.17 3.85
N ALA A 238 13.03 -11.31 3.91
CA ALA A 238 13.72 -12.56 3.59
C ALA A 238 13.27 -13.74 4.48
N ALA A 239 13.07 -13.50 5.78
CA ALA A 239 12.59 -14.53 6.70
C ALA A 239 11.16 -14.98 6.35
N ILE A 240 10.25 -14.06 6.02
CA ILE A 240 8.89 -14.39 5.60
C ILE A 240 8.92 -15.17 4.29
N PHE A 241 9.67 -14.72 3.29
CA PHE A 241 9.79 -15.44 2.02
C PHE A 241 10.40 -16.83 2.18
N ALA A 242 11.36 -17.02 3.09
CA ALA A 242 11.91 -18.34 3.38
C ALA A 242 10.85 -19.30 3.92
N ASN A 243 9.96 -18.82 4.79
CA ASN A 243 8.85 -19.60 5.34
C ASN A 243 7.76 -19.92 4.28
N LEU A 244 7.53 -19.01 3.32
CA LEU A 244 6.48 -19.12 2.32
C LEU A 244 6.92 -19.79 1.02
N GLY A 245 8.23 -19.95 0.79
CA GLY A 245 8.78 -20.37 -0.49
C GLY A 245 8.15 -21.64 -1.11
N PRO A 246 7.89 -22.72 -0.36
CA PRO A 246 7.18 -23.88 -0.88
C PRO A 246 5.71 -23.59 -1.20
N ILE A 247 5.03 -22.78 -0.37
CA ILE A 247 3.60 -22.48 -0.47
C ILE A 247 3.32 -21.64 -1.72
N LEU A 248 4.13 -20.61 -1.96
CA LEU A 248 3.95 -19.70 -3.09
C LEU A 248 4.23 -20.37 -4.45
N ARG A 249 5.01 -21.46 -4.49
CA ARG A 249 5.28 -22.22 -5.71
C ARG A 249 4.14 -23.15 -6.13
N HIS A 250 3.24 -23.49 -5.22
CA HIS A 250 2.10 -24.36 -5.46
C HIS A 250 0.76 -23.64 -5.63
N GLY A 251 0.73 -22.32 -5.42
CA GLY A 251 -0.48 -21.49 -5.46
C GLY A 251 -0.63 -20.60 -6.70
N CYS A 252 0.21 -20.78 -7.72
CA CYS A 252 0.12 -20.06 -9.00
C CYS A 252 -0.40 -20.97 -10.11
#